data_9c07953e415e7f84b7911af5e5bbba69
#
_entry.id   9c07953e415e7f84b7911af5e5bbba69
#
_cell.length_a   1.000
_cell.length_b   1.000
_cell.length_c   1.000
_cell.angle_alpha   90.00
_cell.angle_beta   90.00
_cell.angle_gamma   90.00
#
_symmetry.space_group_name_H-M   'P 1'
#
loop_
_entity.id
_entity.type
_entity.pdbx_description
1 polymer ?
#
loop_
_entity_poly.entity_id
_entity_poly.type
_entity_poly.pdbx_seq_one_letter_code
_entity_poly.pdbx_strand_id
1 'polypeptide(L)'
;MEATEIKHFVEAALLAAGRPLSIDQLQGLFDGRTAPQKSEIREAIATLNEEYEERGILVTEVASGFRMQVKAAMADRLQKLWEERPPRYSRALFETLALIAYRQPITRGDIEEIRGVSVSSNIIRQLLERDWVRVVGHRDVPGRPAMFGTTKAFLDYF
;
A
#
# COMPACT_ATOMS: atom_id res chain seq x y z
N MET A 1 -7.58 4.89 -30.29
CA MET A 1 -8.62 4.69 -29.26
C MET A 1 -9.06 6.06 -28.78
N GLU A 2 -10.34 6.26 -28.61
CA GLU A 2 -10.87 7.54 -28.14
C GLU A 2 -10.50 7.75 -26.64
N ALA A 3 -10.25 9.00 -26.25
CA ALA A 3 -9.88 9.32 -24.85
C ALA A 3 -10.94 8.84 -23.84
N THR A 4 -12.21 8.89 -24.23
CA THR A 4 -13.34 8.40 -23.43
C THR A 4 -13.29 6.87 -23.22
N GLU A 5 -12.89 6.12 -24.27
CA GLU A 5 -12.75 4.66 -24.17
C GLU A 5 -11.60 4.28 -23.24
N ILE A 6 -10.47 4.99 -23.33
CA ILE A 6 -9.33 4.80 -22.41
C ILE A 6 -9.77 5.04 -20.97
N LYS A 7 -10.47 6.15 -20.71
CA LYS A 7 -10.97 6.52 -19.39
C LYS A 7 -11.89 5.44 -18.81
N HIS A 8 -12.88 4.99 -19.55
CA HIS A 8 -13.83 3.98 -19.10
C HIS A 8 -13.14 2.63 -18.85
N PHE A 9 -12.17 2.26 -19.69
CA PHE A 9 -11.44 1.02 -19.51
C PHE A 9 -10.53 1.07 -18.29
N VAL A 10 -9.82 2.17 -18.07
CA VAL A 10 -8.98 2.38 -16.88
C VAL A 10 -9.83 2.34 -15.61
N GLU A 11 -10.98 3.00 -15.58
CA GLU A 11 -11.92 2.96 -14.47
C GLU A 11 -12.34 1.52 -14.14
N ALA A 12 -12.76 0.76 -15.16
CA ALA A 12 -13.17 -0.63 -14.99
C ALA A 12 -12.01 -1.52 -14.51
N ALA A 13 -10.81 -1.32 -15.05
CA ALA A 13 -9.63 -2.08 -14.65
C ALA A 13 -9.25 -1.86 -13.19
N LEU A 14 -9.25 -0.61 -12.73
CA LEU A 14 -8.95 -0.26 -11.33
C LEU A 14 -9.99 -0.82 -10.37
N LEU A 15 -11.27 -0.78 -10.75
CA LEU A 15 -12.35 -1.37 -9.94
C LEU A 15 -12.21 -2.90 -9.87
N ALA A 16 -11.97 -3.55 -11.00
CA ALA A 16 -11.87 -5.00 -11.09
C ALA A 16 -10.64 -5.56 -10.38
N ALA A 17 -9.53 -4.83 -10.39
CA ALA A 17 -8.27 -5.29 -9.81
C ALA A 17 -8.34 -5.44 -8.28
N GLY A 18 -9.04 -4.57 -7.57
CA GLY A 18 -9.08 -4.55 -6.11
C GLY A 18 -7.73 -4.36 -5.43
N ARG A 19 -6.72 -3.89 -6.17
CA ARG A 19 -5.35 -3.64 -5.75
C ARG A 19 -4.74 -2.53 -6.59
N PRO A 20 -3.63 -1.89 -6.15
CA PRO A 20 -2.95 -0.92 -6.98
C PRO A 20 -2.45 -1.53 -8.29
N LEU A 21 -2.57 -0.77 -9.39
CA LEU A 21 -2.02 -1.11 -10.69
C LEU A 21 -1.04 -0.01 -11.13
N SER A 22 0.15 -0.41 -11.54
CA SER A 22 1.11 0.52 -12.13
C SER A 22 0.65 0.99 -13.53
N ILE A 23 1.21 2.10 -14.01
CA ILE A 23 0.95 2.58 -15.37
C ILE A 23 1.33 1.51 -16.40
N ASP A 24 2.42 0.78 -16.18
CA ASP A 24 2.84 -0.31 -17.07
C ASP A 24 1.84 -1.46 -17.08
N GLN A 25 1.29 -1.81 -15.94
CA GLN A 25 0.25 -2.83 -15.83
C GLN A 25 -1.04 -2.39 -16.51
N LEU A 26 -1.46 -1.13 -16.30
CA LEU A 26 -2.63 -0.57 -17.00
C LEU A 26 -2.43 -0.56 -18.50
N GLN A 27 -1.29 -0.09 -19.00
CA GLN A 27 -0.96 -0.09 -20.43
C GLN A 27 -0.96 -1.50 -21.01
N GLY A 28 -0.43 -2.48 -20.28
CA GLY A 28 -0.36 -3.88 -20.68
C GLY A 28 -1.71 -4.58 -20.81
N LEU A 29 -2.80 -3.98 -20.29
CA LEU A 29 -4.16 -4.50 -20.47
C LEU A 29 -4.76 -4.15 -21.87
N PHE A 30 -4.16 -3.21 -22.59
CA PHE A 30 -4.60 -2.86 -23.94
C PHE A 30 -3.86 -3.71 -24.98
N ASP A 31 -4.51 -3.93 -26.11
CA ASP A 31 -3.89 -4.65 -27.23
C ASP A 31 -2.69 -3.88 -27.80
N GLY A 32 -1.57 -4.57 -27.97
CA GLY A 32 -0.25 -3.96 -28.20
C GLY A 32 -0.15 -3.00 -29.40
N ARG A 33 -1.03 -3.09 -30.40
CA ARG A 33 -1.03 -2.18 -31.58
C ARG A 33 -1.84 -0.91 -31.35
N THR A 34 -2.73 -0.91 -30.37
CA THR A 34 -3.65 0.20 -30.06
C THR A 34 -3.50 0.68 -28.62
N ALA A 35 -2.47 0.21 -27.92
CA ALA A 35 -2.22 0.61 -26.55
C ALA A 35 -1.97 2.12 -26.47
N PRO A 36 -2.67 2.81 -25.53
CA PRO A 36 -2.45 4.24 -25.31
C PRO A 36 -1.07 4.53 -24.76
N GLN A 37 -0.59 5.73 -24.93
CA GLN A 37 0.63 6.19 -24.28
C GLN A 37 0.41 6.32 -22.77
N LYS A 38 1.49 6.20 -21.99
CA LYS A 38 1.42 6.36 -20.53
C LYS A 38 0.85 7.71 -20.10
N SER A 39 1.12 8.77 -20.88
CA SER A 39 0.55 10.09 -20.67
C SER A 39 -0.97 10.13 -20.84
N GLU A 40 -1.50 9.43 -21.82
CA GLU A 40 -2.96 9.33 -22.06
C GLU A 40 -3.66 8.59 -20.91
N ILE A 41 -3.02 7.56 -20.34
CA ILE A 41 -3.54 6.85 -19.16
C ILE A 41 -3.55 7.78 -17.94
N ARG A 42 -2.49 8.56 -17.72
CA ARG A 42 -2.43 9.54 -16.62
C ARG A 42 -3.49 10.65 -16.80
N GLU A 43 -3.71 11.10 -18.01
CA GLU A 43 -4.74 12.08 -18.32
C GLU A 43 -6.14 11.51 -18.07
N ALA A 44 -6.38 10.25 -18.46
CA ALA A 44 -7.63 9.54 -18.14
C ALA A 44 -7.90 9.48 -16.65
N ILE A 45 -6.88 9.17 -15.83
CA ILE A 45 -6.99 9.14 -14.36
C ILE A 45 -7.29 10.54 -13.80
N ALA A 46 -6.64 11.58 -14.31
CA ALA A 46 -6.92 12.95 -13.90
C ALA A 46 -8.37 13.36 -14.21
N THR A 47 -8.86 13.01 -15.40
CA THR A 47 -10.25 13.26 -15.80
C THR A 47 -11.25 12.50 -14.93
N LEU A 48 -10.95 11.24 -14.59
CA LEU A 48 -11.78 10.48 -13.63
C LEU A 48 -11.88 11.18 -12.28
N ASN A 49 -10.77 11.68 -11.74
CA ASN A 49 -10.77 12.38 -10.47
C ASN A 49 -11.55 13.71 -10.50
N GLU A 50 -11.52 14.41 -11.62
CA GLU A 50 -12.39 15.58 -11.84
C GLU A 50 -13.87 15.18 -11.82
N GLU A 51 -14.24 14.10 -12.50
CA GLU A 51 -15.61 13.57 -12.50
C GLU A 51 -16.06 13.05 -11.14
N TYR A 52 -15.12 12.62 -10.30
CA TYR A 52 -15.38 12.10 -8.96
C TYR A 52 -15.39 13.18 -7.87
N GLU A 53 -15.18 14.44 -8.21
CA GLU A 53 -15.06 15.52 -7.23
C GLU A 53 -16.23 15.55 -6.24
N GLU A 54 -17.47 15.40 -6.74
CA GLU A 54 -18.67 15.33 -5.91
C GLU A 54 -19.15 13.91 -5.59
N ARG A 55 -18.32 12.89 -5.84
CA ARG A 55 -18.66 11.49 -5.55
C ARG A 55 -17.91 10.99 -4.33
N GLY A 56 -18.29 9.79 -3.85
CA GLY A 56 -17.69 9.17 -2.67
C GLY A 56 -16.39 8.38 -2.92
N ILE A 57 -15.89 8.39 -4.15
CA ILE A 57 -14.71 7.64 -4.58
C ILE A 57 -13.65 8.54 -5.21
N LEU A 58 -12.43 8.06 -5.27
CA LEU A 58 -11.33 8.71 -5.98
C LEU A 58 -10.32 7.66 -6.45
N VAL A 59 -9.47 8.04 -7.41
CA VAL A 59 -8.28 7.28 -7.77
C VAL A 59 -7.07 7.96 -7.11
N THR A 60 -6.32 7.21 -6.33
CA THR A 60 -5.11 7.72 -5.67
C THR A 60 -3.87 6.99 -6.16
N GLU A 61 -2.75 7.70 -6.20
CA GLU A 61 -1.44 7.13 -6.47
C GLU A 61 -0.80 6.69 -5.15
N VAL A 62 -0.35 5.46 -5.10
CA VAL A 62 0.39 4.86 -3.99
C VAL A 62 1.69 4.25 -4.50
N ALA A 63 2.52 3.68 -3.64
CA ALA A 63 3.84 3.17 -4.02
C ALA A 63 3.81 2.16 -5.18
N SER A 64 2.79 1.30 -5.24
CA SER A 64 2.63 0.26 -6.28
C SER A 64 1.89 0.73 -7.54
N GLY A 65 1.35 1.93 -7.55
CA GLY A 65 0.61 2.49 -8.68
C GLY A 65 -0.66 3.21 -8.28
N PHE A 66 -1.70 3.04 -9.06
CA PHE A 66 -3.01 3.68 -8.86
C PHE A 66 -4.03 2.70 -8.32
N ARG A 67 -4.87 3.16 -7.41
CA ARG A 67 -6.01 2.39 -6.92
C ARG A 67 -7.25 3.25 -6.76
N MET A 68 -8.40 2.66 -6.99
CA MET A 68 -9.69 3.25 -6.66
C MET A 68 -9.97 3.03 -5.17
N GLN A 69 -10.35 4.07 -4.47
CA GLN A 69 -10.69 3.99 -3.05
C GLN A 69 -11.84 4.91 -2.68
N VAL A 70 -12.42 4.65 -1.53
CA VAL A 70 -13.47 5.48 -0.93
C VAL A 70 -12.82 6.73 -0.33
N LYS A 71 -13.46 7.88 -0.51
CA LYS A 71 -13.03 9.13 0.14
C LYS A 71 -13.12 9.03 1.66
N ALA A 72 -12.19 9.66 2.36
CA ALA A 72 -12.12 9.67 3.82
C ALA A 72 -13.44 10.10 4.47
N ALA A 73 -14.16 11.06 3.88
CA ALA A 73 -15.46 11.53 4.38
C ALA A 73 -16.54 10.43 4.46
N MET A 74 -16.42 9.38 3.66
CA MET A 74 -17.36 8.25 3.64
C MET A 74 -16.88 7.08 4.51
N ALA A 75 -15.58 7.00 4.80
CA ALA A 75 -14.95 5.85 5.42
C ALA A 75 -15.59 5.47 6.77
N ASP A 76 -15.84 6.43 7.64
CA ASP A 76 -16.41 6.19 8.97
C ASP A 76 -17.79 5.53 8.94
N ARG A 77 -18.62 5.94 7.99
CA ARG A 77 -19.97 5.37 7.81
C ARG A 77 -19.90 3.96 7.23
N LEU A 78 -18.93 3.70 6.36
CA LEU A 78 -18.74 2.43 5.69
C LEU A 78 -18.10 1.37 6.58
N GLN A 79 -17.47 1.75 7.69
CA GLN A 79 -16.94 0.79 8.66
C GLN A 79 -18.00 -0.22 9.15
N LYS A 80 -19.26 0.14 9.12
CA LYS A 80 -20.39 -0.74 9.49
C LYS A 80 -20.63 -1.90 8.51
N LEU A 81 -20.04 -1.84 7.31
CA LEU A 81 -20.14 -2.92 6.32
C LEU A 81 -19.31 -4.15 6.71
N TRP A 82 -18.30 -3.97 7.53
CA TRP A 82 -17.49 -5.07 8.04
C TRP A 82 -18.04 -5.49 9.40
N GLU A 83 -18.57 -6.70 9.49
CA GLU A 83 -19.10 -7.27 10.73
C GLU A 83 -18.01 -7.47 11.79
N GLU A 84 -16.77 -7.68 11.35
CA GLU A 84 -15.60 -7.72 12.21
C GLU A 84 -14.95 -6.34 12.32
N ARG A 85 -14.80 -5.87 13.56
CA ARG A 85 -13.98 -4.68 13.80
C ARG A 85 -12.56 -4.95 13.30
N PRO A 86 -11.96 -4.04 12.51
CA PRO A 86 -10.56 -4.19 12.14
C PRO A 86 -9.73 -4.41 13.42
N PRO A 87 -8.74 -5.31 13.38
CA PRO A 87 -7.93 -5.60 14.55
C PRO A 87 -7.31 -4.30 15.07
N ARG A 88 -7.49 -4.04 16.36
CA ARG A 88 -6.85 -2.90 17.01
C ARG A 88 -5.38 -3.25 17.21
N TYR A 89 -4.53 -2.52 16.53
CA TYR A 89 -3.09 -2.65 16.73
C TYR A 89 -2.67 -1.92 18.00
N SER A 90 -1.75 -2.54 18.74
CA SER A 90 -1.21 -1.93 19.97
C SER A 90 -0.30 -0.74 19.62
N ARG A 91 -0.18 0.18 20.58
CA ARG A 91 0.81 1.26 20.50
C ARG A 91 2.23 0.70 20.31
N ALA A 92 2.56 -0.38 21.02
CA ALA A 92 3.85 -1.05 20.90
C ALA A 92 4.13 -1.56 19.47
N LEU A 93 3.11 -2.05 18.77
CA LEU A 93 3.24 -2.46 17.37
C LEU A 93 3.59 -1.27 16.47
N PHE A 94 2.89 -0.15 16.60
CA PHE A 94 3.16 1.04 15.79
C PHE A 94 4.50 1.68 16.11
N GLU A 95 4.92 1.72 17.37
CA GLU A 95 6.24 2.19 17.76
C GLU A 95 7.36 1.34 17.15
N THR A 96 7.19 0.02 17.16
CA THR A 96 8.12 -0.93 16.53
C THR A 96 8.17 -0.74 15.02
N LEU A 97 7.02 -0.63 14.37
CA LEU A 97 6.92 -0.38 12.93
C LEU A 97 7.58 0.94 12.53
N ALA A 98 7.37 2.00 13.30
CA ALA A 98 7.99 3.32 13.06
C ALA A 98 9.53 3.24 13.13
N LEU A 99 10.08 2.52 14.13
CA LEU A 99 11.52 2.32 14.23
C LEU A 99 12.09 1.56 13.04
N ILE A 100 11.40 0.52 12.58
CA ILE A 100 11.81 -0.23 11.38
C ILE A 100 11.79 0.70 10.17
N ALA A 101 10.74 1.49 9.98
CA ALA A 101 10.61 2.39 8.84
C ALA A 101 11.71 3.46 8.78
N TYR A 102 12.08 4.04 9.93
CA TYR A 102 13.06 5.13 10.00
C TYR A 102 14.52 4.68 10.14
N ARG A 103 14.76 3.47 10.65
CA ARG A 103 16.09 2.97 10.97
C ARG A 103 16.51 1.75 10.17
N GLN A 104 15.69 1.29 9.23
CA GLN A 104 15.98 0.13 8.40
C GLN A 104 17.32 0.23 7.66
N PRO A 105 18.08 -0.86 7.50
CA PRO A 105 17.84 -2.17 8.08
C PRO A 105 18.16 -2.23 9.57
N ILE A 106 17.30 -2.86 10.37
CA ILE A 106 17.40 -2.91 11.83
C ILE A 106 17.07 -4.30 12.37
N THR A 107 17.78 -4.73 13.42
CA THR A 107 17.51 -6.00 14.09
C THR A 107 16.52 -5.81 15.25
N ARG A 108 15.93 -6.92 15.72
CA ARG A 108 15.12 -6.92 16.94
C ARG A 108 15.88 -6.38 18.14
N GLY A 109 17.14 -6.79 18.31
CA GLY A 109 17.99 -6.30 19.40
C GLY A 109 18.19 -4.79 19.37
N ASP A 110 18.40 -4.21 18.16
CA ASP A 110 18.53 -2.76 18.00
C ASP A 110 17.24 -2.03 18.39
N ILE A 111 16.08 -2.59 18.03
CA ILE A 111 14.77 -2.02 18.40
C ILE A 111 14.60 -2.02 19.92
N GLU A 112 14.92 -3.13 20.57
CA GLU A 112 14.85 -3.29 22.03
C GLU A 112 15.78 -2.30 22.74
N GLU A 113 16.97 -2.10 22.23
CA GLU A 113 17.94 -1.14 22.78
C GLU A 113 17.41 0.31 22.68
N ILE A 114 16.84 0.70 21.57
CA ILE A 114 16.28 2.05 21.37
C ILE A 114 15.05 2.27 22.24
N ARG A 115 14.16 1.30 22.32
CA ARG A 115 12.93 1.41 23.12
C ARG A 115 13.16 1.23 24.62
N GLY A 116 14.23 0.57 25.01
CA GLY A 116 14.52 0.22 26.41
C GLY A 116 13.63 -0.90 26.99
N VAL A 117 12.87 -1.60 26.14
CA VAL A 117 11.98 -2.70 26.50
C VAL A 117 12.06 -3.81 25.47
N SER A 118 11.75 -5.03 25.88
CA SER A 118 11.70 -6.17 24.97
C SER A 118 10.59 -6.03 23.92
N VAL A 119 10.85 -6.49 22.71
CA VAL A 119 9.86 -6.58 21.65
C VAL A 119 9.24 -7.97 21.64
N SER A 120 7.92 -8.03 21.79
CA SER A 120 7.17 -9.29 21.72
C SER A 120 7.39 -9.96 20.35
N SER A 121 7.65 -11.28 20.35
CA SER A 121 7.70 -12.08 19.12
C SER A 121 6.40 -12.02 18.34
N ASN A 122 5.28 -11.82 19.03
CA ASN A 122 3.97 -11.66 18.39
C ASN A 122 3.88 -10.37 17.56
N ILE A 123 4.48 -9.27 18.02
CA ILE A 123 4.53 -8.01 17.27
C ILE A 123 5.28 -8.20 15.95
N ILE A 124 6.48 -8.76 16.00
CA ILE A 124 7.28 -9.03 14.79
C ILE A 124 6.52 -9.96 13.84
N ARG A 125 5.90 -11.02 14.37
CA ARG A 125 5.10 -11.95 13.55
C ARG A 125 3.92 -11.25 12.89
N GLN A 126 3.17 -10.41 13.59
CA GLN A 126 2.07 -9.65 13.02
C GLN A 126 2.53 -8.72 11.89
N LEU A 127 3.65 -8.04 12.04
CA LEU A 127 4.21 -7.15 11.03
C LEU A 127 4.62 -7.91 9.77
N LEU A 128 5.19 -9.11 9.93
CA LEU A 128 5.55 -10.00 8.82
C LEU A 128 4.30 -10.57 8.12
N GLU A 129 3.32 -11.05 8.88
CA GLU A 129 2.06 -11.59 8.35
C GLU A 129 1.23 -10.55 7.59
N ARG A 130 1.29 -9.30 8.01
CA ARG A 130 0.65 -8.16 7.32
C ARG A 130 1.40 -7.73 6.06
N ASP A 131 2.56 -8.28 5.82
CA ASP A 131 3.45 -7.87 4.73
C ASP A 131 3.84 -6.37 4.79
N TRP A 132 3.86 -5.79 5.96
CA TRP A 132 4.37 -4.43 6.18
C TRP A 132 5.87 -4.41 6.39
N VAL A 133 6.42 -5.50 6.89
CA VAL A 133 7.82 -5.70 7.21
C VAL A 133 8.30 -7.00 6.57
N ARG A 134 9.55 -7.02 6.15
CA ARG A 134 10.22 -8.21 5.62
C ARG A 134 11.64 -8.33 6.18
N VAL A 135 12.19 -9.52 6.15
CA VAL A 135 13.62 -9.75 6.41
C VAL A 135 14.40 -9.31 5.18
N VAL A 136 15.29 -8.34 5.34
CA VAL A 136 16.13 -7.79 4.24
C VAL A 136 17.56 -8.34 4.25
N GLY A 137 17.94 -9.05 5.29
CA GLY A 137 19.26 -9.67 5.43
C GLY A 137 19.50 -10.15 6.85
N HIS A 138 20.73 -10.52 7.14
CA HIS A 138 21.20 -10.94 8.45
C HIS A 138 22.48 -10.17 8.77
N ARG A 139 22.62 -9.72 10.03
CA ARG A 139 23.84 -9.04 10.47
C ARG A 139 24.96 -10.06 10.63
N ASP A 140 26.16 -9.71 10.18
CA ASP A 140 27.32 -10.58 10.29
C ASP A 140 27.99 -10.46 11.67
N VAL A 141 27.26 -10.90 12.69
CA VAL A 141 27.69 -10.97 14.09
C VAL A 141 27.24 -12.32 14.68
N PRO A 142 27.78 -12.74 15.84
CA PRO A 142 27.35 -13.98 16.49
C PRO A 142 25.83 -14.04 16.66
N GLY A 143 25.22 -15.18 16.28
CA GLY A 143 23.77 -15.37 16.26
C GLY A 143 23.08 -14.92 14.96
N ARG A 144 23.78 -14.21 14.07
CA ARG A 144 23.30 -13.74 12.77
C ARG A 144 21.84 -13.25 12.80
N PRO A 145 21.53 -12.21 13.58
CA PRO A 145 20.15 -11.75 13.75
C PRO A 145 19.59 -11.23 12.43
N ALA A 146 18.32 -11.51 12.18
CA ALA A 146 17.59 -10.97 11.04
C ALA A 146 17.49 -9.44 11.10
N MET A 147 17.70 -8.80 9.97
CA MET A 147 17.45 -7.37 9.79
C MET A 147 16.14 -7.16 9.06
N PHE A 148 15.35 -6.21 9.54
CA PHE A 148 14.02 -5.90 9.03
C PHE A 148 14.01 -4.60 8.23
N GLY A 149 13.15 -4.54 7.23
CA GLY A 149 12.83 -3.35 6.48
C GLY A 149 11.35 -3.34 6.11
N THR A 150 10.86 -2.20 5.64
CA THR A 150 9.49 -2.06 5.19
C THR A 150 9.30 -2.57 3.76
N THR A 151 8.05 -2.82 3.40
CA THR A 151 7.63 -3.32 2.08
C THR A 151 6.92 -2.23 1.28
N LYS A 152 6.64 -2.49 0.00
CA LYS A 152 5.74 -1.64 -0.79
C LYS A 152 4.32 -1.64 -0.23
N ALA A 153 3.85 -2.76 0.30
CA ALA A 153 2.54 -2.85 0.93
C ALA A 153 2.41 -1.90 2.13
N PHE A 154 3.48 -1.72 2.92
CA PHE A 154 3.55 -0.69 3.96
C PHE A 154 3.35 0.71 3.39
N LEU A 155 4.05 1.05 2.30
CA LEU A 155 3.93 2.36 1.65
C LEU A 155 2.56 2.58 0.99
N ASP A 156 1.93 1.52 0.50
CA ASP A 156 0.57 1.59 -0.05
C ASP A 156 -0.49 1.85 1.03
N TYR A 157 -0.28 1.31 2.23
CA TYR A 157 -1.22 1.43 3.35
C TYR A 157 -1.06 2.75 4.12
N PHE A 158 0.16 3.18 4.34
CA PHE A 158 0.51 4.40 5.08
C PHE A 158 0.98 5.52 4.14
#